data_22e8f77af42c8b178896e29633021415
#
_entry.id   22e8f77af42c8b178896e29633021415
#
_cell.length_a   1.000
_cell.length_b   1.000
_cell.length_c   1.000
_cell.angle_alpha   90.00
_cell.angle_beta   90.00
_cell.angle_gamma   90.00
#
_symmetry.space_group_name_H-M   'P 1'
#
loop_
_entity.id
_entity.type
_entity.pdbx_description
1 polymer ?
#
loop_
_entity_poly.entity_id
_entity_poly.type
_entity_poly.pdbx_seq_one_letter_code
_entity_poly.pdbx_strand_id
1 'polypeptide(L)'
;LLHQHPRACQTENWLLDPNQYWRRVRRADWNELQSHVENPSTLWINGSRTFHGRHDEIPQASADALARSLYLIHVPSLDLSVFSPNEAFGKPKRRVQAQFQHRSVAYKLWVTDPVVERTYLARSNAIYPLGESCLTISLGEPYEKKGQYYRYKLVVAVIERPESATT
;
A
#
# COMPACT_ATOMS: atom_id res chain seq x y z
N LEU A 1 10.66 4.79 25.40
CA LEU A 1 9.26 4.40 25.65
C LEU A 1 8.44 4.70 24.40
N LEU A 2 7.62 3.73 23.98
CA LEU A 2 6.69 3.89 22.88
C LEU A 2 5.32 4.24 23.46
N HIS A 3 4.64 5.23 22.90
CA HIS A 3 3.26 5.54 23.23
C HIS A 3 2.36 5.20 22.05
N GLN A 4 1.22 4.58 22.32
CA GLN A 4 0.25 4.28 21.26
C GLN A 4 -0.30 5.58 20.67
N HIS A 5 -0.45 5.61 19.35
CA HIS A 5 -1.03 6.75 18.67
C HIS A 5 -2.51 6.92 19.08
N PRO A 6 -3.00 8.15 19.36
CA PRO A 6 -4.34 8.37 19.90
C PRO A 6 -5.51 8.07 18.93
N ARG A 7 -5.25 7.81 17.65
CA ARG A 7 -6.30 7.51 16.66
C ARG A 7 -6.75 6.06 16.74
N ALA A 8 -8.04 5.84 16.97
CA ALA A 8 -8.64 4.52 17.21
C ALA A 8 -8.44 3.51 16.07
N CYS A 9 -8.41 3.97 14.80
CA CYS A 9 -8.22 3.08 13.64
C CYS A 9 -6.75 2.78 13.31
N GLN A 10 -5.80 3.31 14.06
CA GLN A 10 -4.35 3.16 13.85
C GLN A 10 -3.71 2.52 15.07
N THR A 11 -4.27 1.41 15.52
CA THR A 11 -3.81 0.71 16.73
C THR A 11 -2.38 0.19 16.62
N GLU A 12 -1.90 -0.05 15.41
CA GLU A 12 -0.53 -0.46 15.11
C GLU A 12 0.48 0.71 15.08
N ASN A 13 0.02 1.95 15.12
CA ASN A 13 0.90 3.12 15.13
C ASN A 13 1.36 3.46 16.55
N TRP A 14 2.66 3.66 16.69
CA TRP A 14 3.31 4.02 17.94
C TRP A 14 4.12 5.29 17.76
N LEU A 15 4.06 6.17 18.75
CA LEU A 15 4.93 7.33 18.82
C LEU A 15 6.30 6.89 19.34
N LEU A 16 7.34 7.17 18.56
CA LEU A 16 8.70 6.85 18.94
C LEU A 16 9.25 7.89 19.93
N ASP A 17 10.01 7.41 20.91
CA ASP A 17 10.80 8.30 21.76
C ASP A 17 11.89 8.95 20.89
N PRO A 18 11.93 10.29 20.75
CA PRO A 18 12.90 10.98 19.92
C PRO A 18 14.36 10.79 20.38
N ASN A 19 14.57 10.33 21.61
CA ASN A 19 15.90 10.05 22.15
C ASN A 19 16.37 8.61 21.88
N GLN A 20 15.57 7.79 21.19
CA GLN A 20 15.91 6.42 20.81
C GLN A 20 16.23 6.33 19.32
N TYR A 21 17.28 5.59 18.98
CA TYR A 21 17.69 5.38 17.60
C TYR A 21 17.38 3.96 17.16
N TRP A 22 16.90 3.81 15.92
CA TRP A 22 16.72 2.52 15.30
C TRP A 22 18.07 1.84 15.09
N ARG A 23 18.18 0.60 15.53
CA ARG A 23 19.31 -0.27 15.24
C ARG A 23 18.86 -1.42 14.38
N ARG A 24 19.48 -1.54 13.20
CA ARG A 24 19.24 -2.71 12.35
C ARG A 24 19.81 -3.96 13.03
N VAL A 25 18.97 -4.94 13.29
CA VAL A 25 19.38 -6.21 13.91
C VAL A 25 19.84 -7.20 12.84
N ARG A 26 18.98 -7.45 11.81
CA ARG A 26 19.26 -8.38 10.70
C ARG A 26 18.29 -8.13 9.54
N ARG A 27 18.47 -8.87 8.46
CA ARG A 27 17.45 -9.02 7.40
C ARG A 27 16.62 -10.27 7.70
N ALA A 28 15.31 -10.20 7.52
CA ALA A 28 14.44 -11.35 7.42
C ALA A 28 14.58 -11.95 6.02
N ASP A 29 14.46 -13.27 5.92
CA ASP A 29 14.34 -13.95 4.62
C ASP A 29 12.88 -13.99 4.15
N TRP A 30 12.68 -14.54 2.94
CA TRP A 30 11.34 -14.63 2.35
C TRP A 30 10.40 -15.53 3.16
N ASN A 31 10.87 -16.64 3.68
CA ASN A 31 10.06 -17.58 4.46
C ASN A 31 9.61 -16.96 5.79
N GLU A 32 10.51 -16.23 6.44
CA GLU A 32 10.19 -15.48 7.65
C GLU A 32 9.14 -14.41 7.36
N LEU A 33 9.28 -13.64 6.25
CA LEU A 33 8.29 -12.66 5.83
C LEU A 33 6.92 -13.32 5.58
N GLN A 34 6.89 -14.46 4.91
CA GLN A 34 5.68 -15.22 4.63
C GLN A 34 4.95 -15.66 5.91
N SER A 35 5.66 -15.93 7.00
CA SER A 35 5.05 -16.31 8.28
C SER A 35 4.24 -15.19 8.93
N HIS A 36 4.46 -13.93 8.51
CA HIS A 36 3.74 -12.75 8.98
C HIS A 36 2.64 -12.28 8.02
N VAL A 37 2.50 -12.93 6.87
CA VAL A 37 1.48 -12.58 5.88
C VAL A 37 0.08 -12.85 6.43
N GLU A 38 -0.77 -11.85 6.28
CA GLU A 38 -2.19 -11.93 6.63
C GLU A 38 -3.01 -12.25 5.38
N ASN A 39 -4.14 -12.91 5.57
CA ASN A 39 -5.00 -13.31 4.47
C ASN A 39 -6.47 -12.93 4.71
N PRO A 40 -6.77 -11.62 4.86
CA PRO A 40 -8.15 -11.16 5.04
C PRO A 40 -9.00 -11.51 3.82
N SER A 41 -10.31 -11.67 4.01
CA SER A 41 -11.24 -11.92 2.90
C SER A 41 -11.29 -10.75 1.91
N THR A 42 -11.14 -9.52 2.40
CA THR A 42 -11.04 -8.28 1.63
C THR A 42 -10.08 -7.31 2.34
N LEU A 43 -9.52 -6.35 1.59
CA LEU A 43 -8.77 -5.24 2.18
C LEU A 43 -9.77 -4.21 2.75
N TRP A 44 -10.22 -4.46 3.99
CA TRP A 44 -11.31 -3.73 4.66
C TRP A 44 -12.63 -3.77 3.86
N ILE A 45 -13.22 -2.61 3.58
CA ILE A 45 -14.48 -2.47 2.87
C ILE A 45 -14.22 -2.13 1.40
N ASN A 46 -14.87 -2.82 0.49
CA ASN A 46 -14.84 -2.56 -0.94
C ASN A 46 -16.10 -1.78 -1.37
N GLY A 47 -16.10 -1.26 -2.60
CA GLY A 47 -17.23 -0.56 -3.21
C GLY A 47 -16.91 0.86 -3.63
N SER A 48 -16.15 1.61 -2.82
CA SER A 48 -15.74 2.98 -3.17
C SER A 48 -14.45 2.98 -3.99
N ARG A 49 -14.33 3.95 -4.91
CA ARG A 49 -13.15 4.09 -5.76
C ARG A 49 -12.96 5.52 -6.23
N THR A 50 -11.70 5.86 -6.51
CA THR A 50 -11.35 7.05 -7.29
C THR A 50 -11.49 6.78 -8.80
N PHE A 51 -11.28 7.81 -9.63
CA PHE A 51 -11.42 7.67 -11.09
C PHE A 51 -10.44 6.64 -11.68
N HIS A 52 -9.20 6.62 -11.22
CA HIS A 52 -8.17 5.68 -11.68
C HIS A 52 -8.02 4.45 -10.80
N GLY A 53 -8.62 4.45 -9.61
CA GLY A 53 -8.50 3.37 -8.63
C GLY A 53 -9.55 2.27 -8.78
N ARG A 54 -9.32 1.17 -8.09
CA ARG A 54 -10.31 0.09 -7.92
C ARG A 54 -10.30 -0.38 -6.49
N HIS A 55 -11.42 -0.17 -5.77
CA HIS A 55 -11.53 -0.43 -4.34
C HIS A 55 -10.44 0.28 -3.51
N ASP A 56 -10.02 1.45 -3.98
CA ASP A 56 -8.85 2.19 -3.49
C ASP A 56 -9.16 3.22 -2.41
N GLU A 57 -10.43 3.36 -2.03
CA GLU A 57 -10.86 4.25 -0.96
C GLU A 57 -11.95 3.61 -0.10
N ILE A 58 -12.08 4.09 1.13
CA ILE A 58 -13.19 3.75 2.04
C ILE A 58 -13.73 5.03 2.69
N PRO A 59 -15.05 5.10 2.98
CA PRO A 59 -15.62 6.21 3.72
C PRO A 59 -14.98 6.35 5.11
N GLN A 60 -14.72 7.58 5.55
CA GLN A 60 -14.10 7.87 6.84
C GLN A 60 -14.87 7.23 8.01
N ALA A 61 -16.21 7.36 8.03
CA ALA A 61 -17.03 6.77 9.09
C ALA A 61 -16.86 5.25 9.20
N SER A 62 -16.65 4.57 8.06
CA SER A 62 -16.37 3.13 8.05
C SER A 62 -14.94 2.83 8.51
N ALA A 63 -13.98 3.71 8.17
CA ALA A 63 -12.59 3.56 8.61
C ALA A 63 -12.44 3.71 10.13
N ASP A 64 -13.19 4.63 10.73
CA ASP A 64 -13.12 4.89 12.17
C ASP A 64 -13.64 3.73 13.02
N ALA A 65 -14.46 2.85 12.44
CA ALA A 65 -14.95 1.62 13.07
C ALA A 65 -13.99 0.42 12.94
N LEU A 66 -12.86 0.58 12.22
CA LEU A 66 -11.91 -0.51 12.01
C LEU A 66 -10.96 -0.66 13.20
N ALA A 67 -10.57 -1.90 13.47
CA ALA A 67 -9.60 -2.23 14.51
C ALA A 67 -8.13 -2.08 14.06
N ARG A 68 -7.89 -1.88 12.73
CA ARG A 68 -6.55 -1.79 12.16
C ARG A 68 -6.56 -0.99 10.86
N SER A 69 -5.42 -0.37 10.56
CA SER A 69 -5.20 0.37 9.31
C SER A 69 -4.06 -0.19 8.45
N LEU A 70 -3.50 -1.34 8.81
CA LEU A 70 -2.36 -1.97 8.14
C LEU A 70 -2.61 -3.46 7.88
N TYR A 71 -2.19 -3.92 6.70
CA TYR A 71 -2.09 -5.34 6.33
C TYR A 71 -0.78 -5.63 5.63
N LEU A 72 -0.17 -6.77 5.93
CA LEU A 72 0.85 -7.39 5.10
C LEU A 72 0.20 -8.55 4.35
N ILE A 73 0.10 -8.45 3.03
CA ILE A 73 -0.51 -9.49 2.18
C ILE A 73 0.49 -10.06 1.18
N HIS A 74 0.23 -11.29 0.76
CA HIS A 74 0.93 -11.93 -0.35
C HIS A 74 0.09 -11.89 -1.61
N VAL A 75 0.71 -11.60 -2.74
CA VAL A 75 0.10 -11.65 -4.08
C VAL A 75 0.97 -12.47 -5.02
N PRO A 76 0.38 -13.38 -5.81
CA PRO A 76 1.15 -14.24 -6.73
C PRO A 76 1.67 -13.48 -7.95
N SER A 77 1.09 -12.31 -8.25
CA SER A 77 1.49 -11.45 -9.36
C SER A 77 1.12 -10.00 -9.04
N LEU A 78 2.00 -9.10 -9.40
CA LEU A 78 1.85 -7.65 -9.24
C LEU A 78 2.23 -6.95 -10.53
N ASP A 79 1.41 -6.02 -11.01
CA ASP A 79 1.77 -5.09 -12.06
C ASP A 79 1.93 -3.68 -11.47
N LEU A 80 3.03 -3.00 -11.80
CA LEU A 80 3.22 -1.59 -11.51
C LEU A 80 2.99 -0.77 -12.78
N SER A 81 1.99 0.10 -12.76
CA SER A 81 1.66 0.99 -13.86
C SER A 81 2.19 2.39 -13.59
N VAL A 82 3.01 2.92 -14.50
CA VAL A 82 3.55 4.29 -14.46
C VAL A 82 2.85 5.13 -15.51
N PHE A 83 2.17 6.19 -15.10
CA PHE A 83 1.42 7.07 -15.98
C PHE A 83 1.13 8.42 -15.33
N SER A 84 0.60 9.37 -16.11
CA SER A 84 0.18 10.69 -15.66
C SER A 84 -1.34 10.75 -15.55
N PRO A 85 -1.95 10.49 -14.40
CA PRO A 85 -3.40 10.34 -14.25
C PRO A 85 -4.19 11.61 -14.58
N ASN A 86 -3.60 12.80 -14.47
CA ASN A 86 -4.25 14.09 -14.68
C ASN A 86 -3.67 14.86 -15.89
N GLU A 87 -3.03 14.17 -16.82
CA GLU A 87 -2.43 14.79 -18.02
C GLU A 87 -3.47 15.53 -18.84
N ALA A 88 -4.63 14.96 -19.07
CA ALA A 88 -5.74 15.57 -19.78
C ALA A 88 -6.28 16.86 -19.11
N PHE A 89 -5.98 17.08 -17.84
CA PHE A 89 -6.37 18.27 -17.07
C PHE A 89 -5.20 19.26 -16.86
N GLY A 90 -4.12 19.15 -17.65
CA GLY A 90 -2.96 20.03 -17.57
C GLY A 90 -2.10 19.83 -16.33
N LYS A 91 -2.21 18.70 -15.64
CA LYS A 91 -1.42 18.34 -14.45
C LYS A 91 -0.65 17.03 -14.67
N PRO A 92 0.44 17.06 -15.47
CA PRO A 92 1.14 15.84 -15.92
C PRO A 92 2.02 15.19 -14.83
N LYS A 93 1.62 15.25 -13.55
CA LYS A 93 2.36 14.56 -12.49
C LYS A 93 2.26 13.05 -12.67
N ARG A 94 3.38 12.42 -12.93
CA ARG A 94 3.48 10.95 -13.02
C ARG A 94 3.33 10.30 -11.66
N ARG A 95 2.71 9.13 -11.65
CA ARG A 95 2.49 8.33 -10.44
C ARG A 95 2.67 6.85 -10.74
N VAL A 96 2.91 6.08 -9.69
CA VAL A 96 2.97 4.61 -9.72
C VAL A 96 1.68 4.04 -9.12
N GLN A 97 1.06 3.09 -9.81
CA GLN A 97 -0.12 2.39 -9.36
C GLN A 97 0.12 0.88 -9.37
N ALA A 98 -0.15 0.22 -8.27
CA ALA A 98 -0.13 -1.23 -8.15
C ALA A 98 -1.47 -1.82 -8.60
N GLN A 99 -1.41 -2.85 -9.45
CA GLN A 99 -2.56 -3.63 -9.91
C GLN A 99 -2.31 -5.09 -9.56
N PHE A 100 -3.22 -5.68 -8.79
CA PHE A 100 -3.08 -7.04 -8.30
C PHE A 100 -4.45 -7.66 -7.96
N GLN A 101 -4.46 -8.96 -7.78
CA GLN A 101 -5.59 -9.67 -7.19
C GLN A 101 -5.22 -10.13 -5.78
N HIS A 102 -6.15 -9.90 -4.84
CA HIS A 102 -6.10 -10.51 -3.53
C HIS A 102 -7.37 -11.34 -3.36
N ARG A 103 -7.20 -12.64 -3.16
CA ARG A 103 -8.26 -13.62 -3.32
C ARG A 103 -8.94 -13.47 -4.71
N SER A 104 -10.21 -13.29 -4.81
CA SER A 104 -10.91 -13.11 -6.11
C SER A 104 -11.20 -11.64 -6.44
N VAL A 105 -10.62 -10.69 -5.71
CA VAL A 105 -10.88 -9.27 -5.87
C VAL A 105 -9.68 -8.58 -6.53
N ALA A 106 -9.93 -7.86 -7.61
CA ALA A 106 -8.92 -7.05 -8.28
C ALA A 106 -8.85 -5.65 -7.65
N TYR A 107 -7.64 -5.20 -7.35
CA TYR A 107 -7.34 -3.89 -6.77
C TYR A 107 -6.47 -3.05 -7.70
N LYS A 108 -6.67 -1.73 -7.67
CA LYS A 108 -5.77 -0.72 -8.27
C LYS A 108 -5.52 0.35 -7.23
N LEU A 109 -4.35 0.31 -6.60
CA LEU A 109 -4.00 1.17 -5.46
C LEU A 109 -2.78 2.03 -5.81
N TRP A 110 -2.74 3.27 -5.28
CA TRP A 110 -1.54 4.11 -5.42
C TRP A 110 -0.40 3.54 -4.58
N VAL A 111 0.79 3.55 -5.17
CA VAL A 111 2.03 3.23 -4.46
C VAL A 111 2.57 4.50 -3.83
N THR A 112 2.98 4.40 -2.58
CA THR A 112 3.65 5.47 -1.81
C THR A 112 4.95 4.99 -1.18
N ASP A 113 5.44 3.80 -1.56
CA ASP A 113 6.78 3.32 -1.23
C ASP A 113 7.82 4.22 -1.90
N PRO A 114 8.63 4.97 -1.15
CA PRO A 114 9.55 5.96 -1.73
C PRO A 114 10.67 5.34 -2.57
N VAL A 115 11.04 4.08 -2.32
CA VAL A 115 12.05 3.37 -3.10
C VAL A 115 11.46 2.96 -4.44
N VAL A 116 10.27 2.36 -4.42
CA VAL A 116 9.55 1.94 -5.63
C VAL A 116 9.18 3.16 -6.48
N GLU A 117 8.60 4.22 -5.89
CA GLU A 117 8.27 5.44 -6.63
C GLU A 117 9.51 6.00 -7.34
N ARG A 118 10.63 6.18 -6.63
CA ARG A 118 11.87 6.70 -7.22
C ARG A 118 12.37 5.81 -8.37
N THR A 119 12.35 4.50 -8.17
CA THR A 119 12.84 3.53 -9.17
C THR A 119 12.00 3.53 -10.43
N TYR A 120 10.67 3.50 -10.29
CA TYR A 120 9.76 3.36 -11.43
C TYR A 120 9.44 4.70 -12.10
N LEU A 121 9.43 5.81 -11.37
CA LEU A 121 9.30 7.16 -11.98
C LEU A 121 10.54 7.57 -12.79
N ALA A 122 11.69 6.94 -12.58
CA ALA A 122 12.87 7.11 -13.45
C ALA A 122 12.71 6.38 -14.81
N ARG A 123 11.76 5.47 -14.95
CA ARG A 123 11.49 4.70 -16.18
C ARG A 123 10.39 5.40 -17.02
N SER A 124 10.14 4.92 -18.24
CA SER A 124 9.05 5.43 -19.10
C SER A 124 7.66 5.09 -18.55
N ASN A 125 6.61 5.71 -19.10
CA ASN A 125 5.23 5.32 -18.85
C ASN A 125 4.99 3.94 -19.48
N ALA A 126 4.70 2.96 -18.62
CA ALA A 126 4.44 1.57 -19.03
C ALA A 126 3.83 0.78 -17.87
N ILE A 127 3.45 -0.46 -18.15
CA ILE A 127 3.13 -1.47 -17.16
C ILE A 127 4.37 -2.35 -16.98
N TYR A 128 4.79 -2.54 -15.75
CA TYR A 128 5.95 -3.34 -15.37
C TYR A 128 5.44 -4.54 -14.56
N PRO A 129 5.40 -5.75 -15.16
CA PRO A 129 5.01 -6.93 -14.44
C PRO A 129 6.12 -7.32 -13.46
N LEU A 130 5.70 -7.53 -12.21
CA LEU A 130 6.48 -8.13 -11.14
C LEU A 130 5.86 -9.49 -10.83
N GLY A 131 6.67 -10.42 -10.39
CA GLY A 131 6.18 -11.73 -9.99
C GLY A 131 5.52 -11.71 -8.62
N GLU A 132 5.70 -12.81 -7.92
CA GLU A 132 5.24 -13.00 -6.55
C GLU A 132 5.82 -11.93 -5.63
N SER A 133 4.95 -11.30 -4.84
CA SER A 133 5.32 -10.17 -3.98
C SER A 133 4.56 -10.17 -2.67
N CYS A 134 5.16 -9.60 -1.64
CA CYS A 134 4.46 -9.18 -0.43
C CYS A 134 4.22 -7.67 -0.48
N LEU A 135 3.00 -7.26 -0.13
CA LEU A 135 2.58 -5.86 -0.11
C LEU A 135 2.18 -5.44 1.28
N THR A 136 2.72 -4.32 1.76
CA THR A 136 2.16 -3.64 2.92
C THR A 136 1.12 -2.65 2.44
N ILE A 137 -0.13 -2.83 2.86
CA ILE A 137 -1.26 -1.97 2.51
C ILE A 137 -1.65 -1.17 3.74
N SER A 138 -1.77 0.14 3.60
CA SER A 138 -2.14 1.05 4.69
C SER A 138 -3.31 1.94 4.31
N LEU A 139 -4.10 2.36 5.30
CA LEU A 139 -5.06 3.44 5.15
C LEU A 139 -4.37 4.78 5.33
N GLY A 140 -4.47 5.64 4.31
CA GLY A 140 -3.94 6.99 4.33
C GLY A 140 -4.70 7.95 5.24
N GLU A 141 -4.26 9.20 5.27
CA GLU A 141 -4.96 10.27 5.98
C GLU A 141 -6.33 10.57 5.33
N PRO A 142 -7.28 11.10 6.11
CA PRO A 142 -8.57 11.51 5.56
C PRO A 142 -8.43 12.61 4.52
N TYR A 143 -9.23 12.53 3.47
CA TYR A 143 -9.37 13.60 2.49
C TYR A 143 -10.83 13.81 2.13
N GLU A 144 -11.17 15.06 1.76
CA GLU A 144 -12.52 15.42 1.37
C GLU A 144 -12.76 15.14 -0.13
N LYS A 145 -13.95 14.61 -0.44
CA LYS A 145 -14.45 14.40 -1.79
C LYS A 145 -15.94 14.65 -1.80
N LYS A 146 -16.39 15.74 -2.46
CA LYS A 146 -17.81 16.12 -2.60
C LYS A 146 -18.54 16.21 -1.25
N GLY A 147 -17.94 16.86 -0.27
CA GLY A 147 -18.52 17.06 1.06
C GLY A 147 -18.49 15.82 1.99
N GLN A 148 -17.85 14.74 1.55
CA GLN A 148 -17.66 13.53 2.36
C GLN A 148 -16.18 13.23 2.53
N TYR A 149 -15.81 12.62 3.64
CA TYR A 149 -14.43 12.23 3.92
C TYR A 149 -14.20 10.77 3.62
N TYR A 150 -13.04 10.50 3.00
CA TYR A 150 -12.56 9.16 2.63
C TYR A 150 -11.12 8.97 3.05
N ARG A 151 -10.67 7.71 3.10
CA ARG A 151 -9.26 7.34 3.22
C ARG A 151 -8.86 6.49 2.01
N TYR A 152 -7.68 6.75 1.47
CA TYR A 152 -7.07 5.88 0.47
C TYR A 152 -6.60 4.57 1.11
N LYS A 153 -6.71 3.48 0.36
CA LYS A 153 -5.88 2.29 0.55
C LYS A 153 -4.63 2.48 -0.29
N LEU A 154 -3.47 2.43 0.34
CA LEU A 154 -2.18 2.72 -0.27
C LEU A 154 -1.26 1.52 -0.17
N VAL A 155 -0.48 1.24 -1.21
CA VAL A 155 0.64 0.32 -1.14
C VAL A 155 1.84 1.10 -0.60
N VAL A 156 2.21 0.85 0.64
CA VAL A 156 3.28 1.58 1.35
C VAL A 156 4.62 0.85 1.33
N ALA A 157 4.62 -0.44 1.00
CA ALA A 157 5.83 -1.20 0.69
C ALA A 157 5.53 -2.30 -0.33
N VAL A 158 6.49 -2.54 -1.23
CA VAL A 158 6.53 -3.65 -2.18
C VAL A 158 7.78 -4.46 -1.91
N ILE A 159 7.63 -5.73 -1.60
CA ILE A 159 8.72 -6.67 -1.35
C ILE A 159 8.59 -7.79 -2.36
N GLU A 160 9.40 -7.72 -3.43
CA GLU A 160 9.44 -8.75 -4.45
C GLU A 160 10.10 -10.02 -3.90
N ARG A 161 9.61 -11.18 -4.35
CA ARG A 161 10.30 -12.43 -4.05
C ARG A 161 11.69 -12.41 -4.69
N PRO A 162 12.76 -12.67 -3.93
CA PRO A 162 14.08 -12.78 -4.50
C PRO A 162 14.11 -13.87 -5.58
N GLU A 163 14.71 -13.56 -6.72
CA GLU A 163 15.02 -14.62 -7.70
C GLU A 163 15.85 -15.70 -7.01
N SER A 164 15.44 -16.96 -7.16
CA SER A 164 16.24 -18.08 -6.66
C SER A 164 17.60 -18.00 -7.35
N ALA A 165 18.67 -17.84 -6.57
CA ALA A 165 20.01 -17.92 -7.13
C ALA A 165 20.10 -19.26 -7.86
N THR A 166 20.13 -19.21 -9.19
CA THR A 166 20.37 -20.41 -10.02
C THR A 166 21.80 -20.84 -9.71
N THR A 167 21.92 -21.94 -8.98
CA THR A 167 23.20 -22.58 -8.66
C THR A 167 23.74 -23.25 -9.89
#